data_f2899546cb471c2e21812ccb00020311
#
_entry.id   f2899546cb471c2e21812ccb00020311
#
_cell.length_a   1.000
_cell.length_b   1.000
_cell.length_c   1.000
_cell.angle_alpha   90.00
_cell.angle_beta   90.00
_cell.angle_gamma   90.00
#
_symmetry.space_group_name_H-M   'P 1'
#
loop_
_entity.id
_entity.type
_entity.pdbx_description
1 polymer ?
#
loop_
_entity_poly.entity_id
_entity_poly.type
_entity_poly.pdbx_seq_one_letter_code
_entity_poly.pdbx_strand_id
1 'polypeptide(L)'
;MARTPKPERRALLTDPRDRHRAILETAARLICEKGYEGTSIHDIAEAAGLTKAGLYHHIRSKEHLLLEIQNYGMDVFEEKVLSHVLPIADPLQRLKECMERNVLLVTQGWSKEVTIILHEHATLTGEARAQINARKKRYVRFLETSLAEAIRTGQIRPVNTKVAAFAFLGMVLWIYKWFRPEGAIPAERLASEMQDLFFAGLETRARGGGKRGGKGKKA
;
A
#
# COMPACT_ATOMS: atom_id res chain seq x y z
N MET A 1 40.59 -20.34 -4.85
CA MET A 1 39.95 -19.59 -3.78
C MET A 1 39.65 -18.19 -4.29
N ALA A 2 38.44 -17.95 -4.78
CA ALA A 2 38.04 -16.64 -5.31
C ALA A 2 37.48 -15.79 -4.14
N ARG A 3 38.08 -14.64 -3.89
CA ARG A 3 37.64 -13.65 -2.92
C ARG A 3 36.33 -13.02 -3.42
N THR A 4 35.27 -13.24 -2.71
CA THR A 4 33.99 -12.55 -2.89
C THR A 4 34.21 -11.02 -2.73
N PRO A 5 33.76 -10.17 -3.66
CA PRO A 5 33.93 -8.74 -3.53
C PRO A 5 33.07 -8.22 -2.39
N LYS A 6 33.69 -7.46 -1.50
CA LYS A 6 33.08 -6.73 -0.39
C LYS A 6 32.23 -5.59 -0.99
N PRO A 7 30.97 -5.45 -0.66
CA PRO A 7 30.08 -4.52 -1.37
C PRO A 7 30.46 -3.06 -1.11
N GLU A 8 30.53 -2.29 -2.19
CA GLU A 8 30.71 -0.83 -2.26
C GLU A 8 29.65 0.02 -1.55
N ARG A 9 28.73 -0.61 -0.80
CA ARG A 9 27.65 0.05 -0.06
C ARG A 9 28.09 0.98 1.07
N ARG A 10 29.37 0.95 1.47
CA ARG A 10 29.85 1.72 2.64
C ARG A 10 30.10 3.21 2.33
N ALA A 11 30.19 3.60 1.07
CA ALA A 11 30.50 4.98 0.65
C ALA A 11 29.28 5.89 0.42
N LEU A 12 28.05 5.35 0.35
CA LEU A 12 26.85 6.11 -0.02
C LEU A 12 26.01 6.63 1.17
N LEU A 13 26.36 6.28 2.42
CA LEU A 13 25.58 6.67 3.60
C LEU A 13 26.29 7.76 4.42
N THR A 14 26.65 8.86 3.78
CA THR A 14 27.20 10.04 4.47
C THR A 14 26.09 10.92 5.07
N ASP A 15 24.87 10.89 4.51
CA ASP A 15 23.72 11.60 5.08
C ASP A 15 23.10 10.76 6.25
N PRO A 16 22.94 11.34 7.43
CA PRO A 16 22.26 10.71 8.56
C PRO A 16 20.87 10.18 8.22
N ARG A 17 20.13 10.85 7.30
CA ARG A 17 18.79 10.45 6.86
C ARG A 17 18.84 9.16 6.04
N ASP A 18 19.78 9.05 5.13
CA ASP A 18 19.95 7.83 4.31
C ASP A 18 20.33 6.63 5.17
N ARG A 19 21.17 6.88 6.19
CA ARG A 19 21.56 5.84 7.16
C ARG A 19 20.39 5.38 8.01
N HIS A 20 19.59 6.30 8.50
CA HIS A 20 18.37 5.98 9.28
C HIS A 20 17.40 5.16 8.42
N ARG A 21 17.14 5.59 7.19
CA ARG A 21 16.31 4.87 6.22
C ARG A 21 16.82 3.45 5.97
N ALA A 22 18.11 3.25 5.76
CA ALA A 22 18.71 1.93 5.57
C ALA A 22 18.52 1.01 6.80
N ILE A 23 18.50 1.58 8.00
CA ILE A 23 18.18 0.84 9.24
C ILE A 23 16.70 0.40 9.21
N LEU A 24 15.77 1.29 8.87
CA LEU A 24 14.34 0.97 8.77
C LEU A 24 14.08 -0.14 7.75
N GLU A 25 14.66 -0.04 6.56
CA GLU A 25 14.54 -1.05 5.50
C GLU A 25 15.13 -2.41 5.90
N THR A 26 16.28 -2.40 6.60
CA THR A 26 16.90 -3.62 7.11
C THR A 26 16.03 -4.29 8.19
N ALA A 27 15.51 -3.50 9.11
CA ALA A 27 14.63 -3.99 10.16
C ALA A 27 13.30 -4.50 9.59
N ALA A 28 12.71 -3.78 8.63
CA ALA A 28 11.50 -4.20 7.94
C ALA A 28 11.68 -5.57 7.27
N ARG A 29 12.80 -5.79 6.59
CA ARG A 29 13.12 -7.08 5.98
C ARG A 29 13.19 -8.21 7.00
N LEU A 30 13.90 -8.02 8.11
CA LEU A 30 14.04 -9.04 9.15
C LEU A 30 12.71 -9.35 9.84
N ILE A 31 11.90 -8.32 10.10
CA ILE A 31 10.57 -8.49 10.71
C ILE A 31 9.64 -9.26 9.75
N CYS A 32 9.70 -8.99 8.45
CA CYS A 32 8.92 -9.77 7.47
C CYS A 32 9.34 -11.23 7.39
N GLU A 33 10.64 -11.52 7.57
CA GLU A 33 11.19 -12.87 7.49
C GLU A 33 10.95 -13.70 8.76
N LYS A 34 11.11 -13.09 9.94
CA LYS A 34 11.12 -13.77 11.24
C LYS A 34 9.94 -13.44 12.15
N GLY A 35 9.09 -12.47 11.76
CA GLY A 35 8.10 -11.83 12.61
C GLY A 35 8.72 -10.83 13.58
N TYR A 36 7.88 -9.95 14.17
CA TYR A 36 8.35 -8.94 15.11
C TYR A 36 8.98 -9.60 16.35
N GLU A 37 8.31 -10.54 16.98
CA GLU A 37 8.82 -11.19 18.20
C GLU A 37 10.10 -12.00 17.94
N GLY A 38 10.22 -12.64 16.77
CA GLY A 38 11.38 -13.42 16.36
C GLY A 38 12.60 -12.58 15.94
N THR A 39 12.49 -11.23 15.87
CA THR A 39 13.57 -10.34 15.47
C THR A 39 14.12 -9.61 16.68
N SER A 40 15.40 -9.77 17.00
CA SER A 40 16.06 -9.05 18.11
C SER A 40 16.73 -7.75 17.64
N ILE A 41 16.97 -6.84 18.58
CA ILE A 41 17.80 -5.63 18.34
C ILE A 41 19.22 -5.99 17.90
N HIS A 42 19.74 -7.14 18.38
CA HIS A 42 21.05 -7.64 17.97
C HIS A 42 21.05 -8.04 16.48
N ASP A 43 20.04 -8.81 16.04
CA ASP A 43 19.92 -9.20 14.62
C ASP A 43 19.87 -7.97 13.69
N ILE A 44 19.13 -6.94 14.10
CA ILE A 44 18.99 -5.70 13.33
C ILE A 44 20.33 -4.96 13.27
N ALA A 45 21.02 -4.83 14.41
CA ALA A 45 22.33 -4.16 14.47
C ALA A 45 23.35 -4.87 13.59
N GLU A 46 23.45 -6.20 13.70
CA GLU A 46 24.35 -7.02 12.89
C GLU A 46 24.05 -6.87 11.38
N ALA A 47 22.80 -7.01 10.98
CA ALA A 47 22.38 -6.89 9.59
C ALA A 47 22.58 -5.47 9.01
N ALA A 48 22.50 -4.43 9.88
CA ALA A 48 22.78 -3.04 9.50
C ALA A 48 24.28 -2.70 9.53
N GLY A 49 25.15 -3.63 9.93
CA GLY A 49 26.59 -3.40 10.07
C GLY A 49 26.93 -2.45 11.23
N LEU A 50 26.12 -2.45 12.29
CA LEU A 50 26.26 -1.62 13.48
C LEU A 50 26.53 -2.48 14.72
N THR A 51 27.12 -1.86 15.75
CA THR A 51 27.06 -2.41 17.08
C THR A 51 25.68 -2.16 17.70
N LYS A 52 25.30 -2.93 18.73
CA LYS A 52 24.05 -2.69 19.47
C LYS A 52 24.00 -1.25 20.03
N ALA A 53 25.10 -0.75 20.57
CA ALA A 53 25.20 0.63 21.03
C ALA A 53 25.04 1.63 19.88
N GLY A 54 25.69 1.36 18.73
CA GLY A 54 25.55 2.17 17.51
C GLY A 54 24.10 2.24 17.00
N LEU A 55 23.35 1.13 17.07
CA LEU A 55 21.94 1.13 16.69
C LEU A 55 21.09 2.00 17.64
N TYR A 56 21.33 1.95 18.96
CA TYR A 56 20.61 2.78 19.93
C TYR A 56 20.87 4.28 19.81
N HIS A 57 21.88 4.73 19.06
CA HIS A 57 21.99 6.14 18.66
C HIS A 57 20.94 6.55 17.61
N HIS A 58 20.35 5.58 16.91
CA HIS A 58 19.35 5.83 15.86
C HIS A 58 17.92 5.50 16.29
N ILE A 59 17.73 4.58 17.24
CA ILE A 59 16.42 4.14 17.73
C ILE A 59 16.34 4.18 19.24
N ARG A 60 15.13 4.40 19.77
CA ARG A 60 14.90 4.42 21.23
C ARG A 60 14.61 3.03 21.80
N SER A 61 13.81 2.26 21.07
CA SER A 61 13.37 0.91 21.44
C SER A 61 12.96 0.12 20.19
N LYS A 62 12.74 -1.18 20.32
CA LYS A 62 12.21 -2.04 19.26
C LYS A 62 10.79 -1.62 18.83
N GLU A 63 9.94 -1.24 19.80
CA GLU A 63 8.58 -0.72 19.52
C GLU A 63 8.64 0.62 18.78
N HIS A 64 9.53 1.53 19.19
CA HIS A 64 9.75 2.80 18.49
C HIS A 64 10.21 2.57 17.04
N LEU A 65 11.13 1.63 16.83
CA LEU A 65 11.58 1.25 15.49
C LEU A 65 10.41 0.71 14.63
N LEU A 66 9.54 -0.12 15.21
CA LEU A 66 8.34 -0.60 14.52
C LEU A 66 7.41 0.56 14.12
N LEU A 67 7.20 1.52 15.04
CA LEU A 67 6.42 2.72 14.75
C LEU A 67 7.05 3.54 13.60
N GLU A 68 8.37 3.72 13.61
CA GLU A 68 9.08 4.44 12.55
C GLU A 68 8.97 3.72 11.20
N ILE A 69 9.09 2.39 11.16
CA ILE A 69 8.88 1.60 9.93
C ILE A 69 7.46 1.80 9.39
N GLN A 70 6.44 1.73 10.26
CA GLN A 70 5.05 1.92 9.84
C GLN A 70 4.79 3.36 9.38
N ASN A 71 5.34 4.37 10.05
CA ASN A 71 5.23 5.76 9.62
C ASN A 71 5.92 5.97 8.27
N TYR A 72 7.12 5.44 8.11
CA TYR A 72 7.86 5.52 6.84
C TYR A 72 7.06 4.92 5.67
N GLY A 73 6.48 3.73 5.86
CA GLY A 73 5.61 3.13 4.83
C GLY A 73 4.37 3.98 4.54
N MET A 74 3.78 4.61 5.57
CA MET A 74 2.64 5.52 5.38
C MET A 74 3.05 6.83 4.69
N ASP A 75 4.26 7.38 4.97
CA ASP A 75 4.77 8.57 4.31
C ASP A 75 5.00 8.32 2.82
N VAL A 76 5.59 7.18 2.49
CA VAL A 76 5.78 6.77 1.09
C VAL A 76 4.44 6.58 0.38
N PHE A 77 3.47 5.98 1.05
CA PHE A 77 2.12 5.85 0.50
C PHE A 77 1.48 7.24 0.25
N GLU A 78 1.58 8.15 1.20
CA GLU A 78 1.07 9.52 1.04
C GLU A 78 1.78 10.24 -0.12
N GLU A 79 3.09 10.09 -0.25
CA GLU A 79 3.89 10.68 -1.32
C GLU A 79 3.59 10.04 -2.69
N LYS A 80 3.63 8.71 -2.79
CA LYS A 80 3.56 8.00 -4.08
C LYS A 80 2.12 7.83 -4.60
N VAL A 81 1.15 7.83 -3.71
CA VAL A 81 -0.26 7.59 -4.07
C VAL A 81 -1.10 8.84 -3.82
N LEU A 82 -1.30 9.25 -2.56
CA LEU A 82 -2.29 10.26 -2.22
C LEU A 82 -1.97 11.64 -2.83
N SER A 83 -0.72 12.09 -2.81
CA SER A 83 -0.34 13.38 -3.38
C SER A 83 -0.67 13.52 -4.87
N HIS A 84 -0.68 12.39 -5.60
CA HIS A 84 -0.97 12.38 -7.03
C HIS A 84 -2.47 12.28 -7.33
N VAL A 85 -3.25 11.63 -6.48
CA VAL A 85 -4.67 11.41 -6.74
C VAL A 85 -5.57 12.49 -6.16
N LEU A 86 -5.15 13.16 -5.08
CA LEU A 86 -5.91 14.25 -4.47
C LEU A 86 -6.25 15.40 -5.41
N PRO A 87 -5.36 15.83 -6.35
CA PRO A 87 -5.67 16.90 -7.30
C PRO A 87 -6.65 16.51 -8.41
N ILE A 88 -6.93 15.21 -8.60
CA ILE A 88 -7.81 14.72 -9.68
C ILE A 88 -9.25 15.08 -9.34
N ALA A 89 -9.86 15.95 -10.13
CA ALA A 89 -11.22 16.43 -9.91
C ALA A 89 -12.29 15.36 -10.18
N ASP A 90 -12.12 14.54 -11.22
CA ASP A 90 -13.05 13.46 -11.55
C ASP A 90 -12.93 12.31 -10.53
N PRO A 91 -14.01 11.97 -9.79
CA PRO A 91 -13.93 11.00 -8.71
C PRO A 91 -13.70 9.55 -9.17
N LEU A 92 -14.20 9.17 -10.35
CA LEU A 92 -13.96 7.83 -10.89
C LEU A 92 -12.52 7.69 -11.37
N GLN A 93 -12.01 8.69 -12.08
CA GLN A 93 -10.62 8.72 -12.51
C GLN A 93 -9.66 8.73 -11.31
N ARG A 94 -9.99 9.49 -10.26
CA ARG A 94 -9.24 9.53 -9.00
C ARG A 94 -9.15 8.15 -8.35
N LEU A 95 -10.25 7.39 -8.33
CA LEU A 95 -10.27 6.02 -7.79
C LEU A 95 -9.48 5.04 -8.67
N LYS A 96 -9.59 5.14 -9.99
CA LYS A 96 -8.82 4.30 -10.92
C LYS A 96 -7.32 4.54 -10.77
N GLU A 97 -6.90 5.79 -10.80
CA GLU A 97 -5.49 6.17 -10.58
C GLU A 97 -5.00 5.73 -9.18
N CYS A 98 -5.85 5.85 -8.15
CA CYS A 98 -5.51 5.38 -6.81
C CYS A 98 -5.25 3.86 -6.78
N MET A 99 -6.07 3.06 -7.49
CA MET A 99 -5.86 1.62 -7.58
C MET A 99 -4.54 1.29 -8.28
N GLU A 100 -4.28 1.90 -9.43
CA GLU A 100 -3.06 1.69 -10.20
C GLU A 100 -1.82 1.98 -9.38
N ARG A 101 -1.76 3.16 -8.75
CA ARG A 101 -0.62 3.55 -7.92
C ARG A 101 -0.42 2.64 -6.70
N ASN A 102 -1.50 2.14 -6.10
CA ASN A 102 -1.38 1.16 -5.02
C ASN A 102 -0.79 -0.16 -5.52
N VAL A 103 -1.25 -0.66 -6.67
CA VAL A 103 -0.71 -1.88 -7.27
C VAL A 103 0.78 -1.71 -7.56
N LEU A 104 1.16 -0.61 -8.23
CA LEU A 104 2.55 -0.32 -8.55
C LEU A 104 3.40 -0.16 -7.28
N LEU A 105 2.90 0.51 -6.25
CA LEU A 105 3.60 0.65 -4.98
C LEU A 105 3.93 -0.72 -4.36
N VAL A 106 2.94 -1.61 -4.27
CA VAL A 106 3.13 -2.94 -3.65
C VAL A 106 4.03 -3.84 -4.50
N THR A 107 3.94 -3.75 -5.83
CA THR A 107 4.70 -4.61 -6.75
C THR A 107 6.13 -4.15 -7.00
N GLN A 108 6.43 -2.85 -6.82
CA GLN A 108 7.72 -2.23 -7.10
C GLN A 108 8.63 -2.06 -5.86
N GLY A 109 8.48 -2.90 -4.85
CA GLY A 109 9.45 -3.01 -3.76
C GLY A 109 8.96 -2.62 -2.36
N TRP A 110 7.74 -2.07 -2.22
CA TRP A 110 7.18 -1.65 -0.93
C TRP A 110 6.31 -2.71 -0.23
N SER A 111 6.38 -3.94 -0.71
CA SER A 111 5.60 -5.06 -0.16
C SER A 111 5.90 -5.38 1.30
N LYS A 112 7.13 -5.11 1.77
CA LYS A 112 7.57 -5.37 3.16
C LYS A 112 6.92 -4.40 4.13
N GLU A 113 6.97 -3.11 3.82
CA GLU A 113 6.35 -2.05 4.64
C GLU A 113 4.84 -2.23 4.70
N VAL A 114 4.20 -2.57 3.58
CA VAL A 114 2.78 -2.93 3.51
C VAL A 114 2.48 -4.14 4.39
N THR A 115 3.31 -5.18 4.34
CA THR A 115 3.16 -6.37 5.19
C THR A 115 3.21 -6.01 6.68
N ILE A 116 4.17 -5.19 7.10
CA ILE A 116 4.32 -4.77 8.49
C ILE A 116 3.13 -3.91 8.93
N ILE A 117 2.69 -2.95 8.10
CA ILE A 117 1.52 -2.12 8.38
C ILE A 117 0.25 -2.97 8.58
N LEU A 118 0.12 -4.07 7.86
CA LEU A 118 -1.05 -4.95 7.94
C LEU A 118 -0.98 -5.95 9.09
N HIS A 119 0.17 -6.56 9.34
CA HIS A 119 0.29 -7.69 10.25
C HIS A 119 0.80 -7.32 11.65
N GLU A 120 1.67 -6.32 11.76
CA GLU A 120 2.30 -5.96 13.04
C GLU A 120 1.61 -4.79 13.75
N HIS A 121 0.40 -4.41 13.31
CA HIS A 121 -0.33 -3.30 13.92
C HIS A 121 -0.81 -3.58 15.35
N ALA A 122 -1.03 -4.84 15.71
CA ALA A 122 -1.45 -5.23 17.06
C ALA A 122 -0.33 -5.11 18.09
N THR A 123 0.92 -5.13 17.65
CA THR A 123 2.12 -5.01 18.50
C THR A 123 2.32 -3.61 19.04
N LEU A 124 1.92 -2.57 18.29
CA LEU A 124 1.95 -1.20 18.80
C LEU A 124 0.85 -0.98 19.84
N THR A 125 1.18 -0.22 20.89
CA THR A 125 0.26 0.09 21.99
C THR A 125 0.03 1.60 22.13
N GLY A 126 -0.93 2.00 22.98
CA GLY A 126 -1.14 3.38 23.39
C GLY A 126 -1.20 4.37 22.23
N GLU A 127 -0.44 5.46 22.34
CA GLU A 127 -0.41 6.58 21.41
C GLU A 127 0.15 6.19 20.03
N ALA A 128 1.18 5.33 19.98
CA ALA A 128 1.76 4.84 18.75
C ALA A 128 0.72 4.12 17.86
N ARG A 129 -0.06 3.23 18.49
CA ARG A 129 -1.16 2.54 17.81
C ARG A 129 -2.24 3.51 17.33
N ALA A 130 -2.59 4.50 18.15
CA ALA A 130 -3.59 5.51 17.82
C ALA A 130 -3.16 6.34 16.60
N GLN A 131 -1.90 6.75 16.53
CA GLN A 131 -1.31 7.50 15.44
C GLN A 131 -1.43 6.74 14.10
N ILE A 132 -0.98 5.49 14.05
CA ILE A 132 -1.05 4.67 12.83
C ILE A 132 -2.50 4.42 12.42
N ASN A 133 -3.38 4.11 13.38
CA ASN A 133 -4.80 3.90 13.10
C ASN A 133 -5.48 5.17 12.56
N ALA A 134 -5.10 6.36 13.03
CA ALA A 134 -5.62 7.61 12.49
C ALA A 134 -5.24 7.81 11.01
N ARG A 135 -3.99 7.47 10.62
CA ARG A 135 -3.54 7.50 9.23
C ARG A 135 -4.33 6.53 8.36
N LYS A 136 -4.47 5.26 8.79
CA LYS A 136 -5.28 4.24 8.11
C LYS A 136 -6.74 4.69 7.92
N LYS A 137 -7.36 5.27 8.96
CA LYS A 137 -8.74 5.78 8.89
C LYS A 137 -8.89 6.95 7.91
N ARG A 138 -7.88 7.83 7.79
CA ARG A 138 -7.90 8.91 6.78
C ARG A 138 -7.94 8.35 5.36
N TYR A 139 -7.18 7.29 5.09
CA TYR A 139 -7.20 6.66 3.78
C TYR A 139 -8.54 5.99 3.46
N VAL A 140 -9.10 5.22 4.41
CA VAL A 140 -10.44 4.65 4.23
C VAL A 140 -11.47 5.73 3.95
N ARG A 141 -11.45 6.84 4.70
CA ARG A 141 -12.35 7.98 4.49
C ARG A 141 -12.17 8.62 3.11
N PHE A 142 -10.94 8.77 2.63
CA PHE A 142 -10.68 9.24 1.27
C PHE A 142 -11.35 8.37 0.22
N LEU A 143 -11.25 7.05 0.33
CA LEU A 143 -11.91 6.11 -0.59
C LEU A 143 -13.43 6.23 -0.50
N GLU A 144 -14.00 6.23 0.70
CA GLU A 144 -15.45 6.35 0.93
C GLU A 144 -15.99 7.67 0.34
N THR A 145 -15.29 8.79 0.53
CA THR A 145 -15.67 10.10 -0.01
C THR A 145 -15.61 10.10 -1.53
N SER A 146 -14.54 9.58 -2.13
CA SER A 146 -14.40 9.50 -3.59
C SER A 146 -15.48 8.61 -4.22
N LEU A 147 -15.83 7.49 -3.57
CA LEU A 147 -16.93 6.62 -3.99
C LEU A 147 -18.28 7.35 -3.90
N ALA A 148 -18.55 8.06 -2.80
CA ALA A 148 -19.78 8.83 -2.63
C ALA A 148 -19.92 9.94 -3.70
N GLU A 149 -18.83 10.62 -4.04
CA GLU A 149 -18.81 11.60 -5.12
C GLU A 149 -19.11 10.96 -6.49
N ALA A 150 -18.51 9.81 -6.80
CA ALA A 150 -18.75 9.09 -8.05
C ALA A 150 -20.20 8.57 -8.16
N ILE A 151 -20.82 8.17 -7.04
CA ILE A 151 -22.25 7.85 -6.99
C ILE A 151 -23.09 9.09 -7.28
N ARG A 152 -22.81 10.21 -6.61
CA ARG A 152 -23.56 11.46 -6.76
C ARG A 152 -23.47 12.02 -8.19
N THR A 153 -22.35 11.84 -8.87
CA THR A 153 -22.17 12.25 -10.27
C THR A 153 -22.68 11.21 -11.28
N GLY A 154 -23.26 10.10 -10.82
CA GLY A 154 -23.83 9.06 -11.68
C GLY A 154 -22.82 8.18 -12.42
N GLN A 155 -21.52 8.30 -12.11
CA GLN A 155 -20.45 7.52 -12.75
C GLN A 155 -20.44 6.06 -12.28
N ILE A 156 -20.83 5.81 -11.04
CA ILE A 156 -21.01 4.47 -10.50
C ILE A 156 -22.44 4.31 -9.94
N ARG A 157 -22.93 3.08 -9.94
CA ARG A 157 -24.23 2.75 -9.36
C ARG A 157 -24.21 2.93 -7.84
N PRO A 158 -25.35 3.15 -7.20
CA PRO A 158 -25.44 3.19 -5.75
C PRO A 158 -24.92 1.89 -5.12
N VAL A 159 -23.94 2.02 -4.24
CA VAL A 159 -23.36 0.92 -3.44
C VAL A 159 -23.09 1.41 -2.02
N ASN A 160 -22.93 0.47 -1.09
CA ASN A 160 -22.38 0.82 0.22
C ASN A 160 -20.90 1.22 0.08
N THR A 161 -20.58 2.49 0.30
CA THR A 161 -19.24 3.04 0.10
C THR A 161 -18.20 2.38 1.00
N LYS A 162 -18.58 2.00 2.22
CA LYS A 162 -17.67 1.28 3.14
C LYS A 162 -17.34 -0.11 2.62
N VAL A 163 -18.35 -0.85 2.14
CA VAL A 163 -18.11 -2.19 1.55
C VAL A 163 -17.23 -2.08 0.31
N ALA A 164 -17.49 -1.11 -0.58
CA ALA A 164 -16.70 -0.89 -1.77
C ALA A 164 -15.26 -0.47 -1.44
N ALA A 165 -15.05 0.41 -0.44
CA ALA A 165 -13.73 0.81 0.02
C ALA A 165 -12.92 -0.37 0.57
N PHE A 166 -13.55 -1.24 1.37
CA PHE A 166 -12.86 -2.43 1.89
C PHE A 166 -12.66 -3.52 0.83
N ALA A 167 -13.53 -3.65 -0.17
CA ALA A 167 -13.29 -4.51 -1.33
C ALA A 167 -12.08 -4.02 -2.14
N PHE A 168 -12.00 -2.70 -2.41
CA PHE A 168 -10.83 -2.07 -3.03
C PHE A 168 -9.55 -2.39 -2.25
N LEU A 169 -9.55 -2.14 -0.94
CA LEU A 169 -8.40 -2.41 -0.08
C LEU A 169 -8.03 -3.89 -0.06
N GLY A 170 -9.00 -4.79 0.02
CA GLY A 170 -8.76 -6.23 -0.02
C GLY A 170 -8.07 -6.67 -1.31
N MET A 171 -8.45 -6.12 -2.45
CA MET A 171 -7.78 -6.40 -3.74
C MET A 171 -6.34 -5.92 -3.74
N VAL A 172 -6.09 -4.65 -3.44
CA VAL A 172 -4.75 -4.06 -3.58
C VAL A 172 -3.79 -4.50 -2.47
N LEU A 173 -4.27 -4.60 -1.24
CA LEU A 173 -3.40 -4.95 -0.11
C LEU A 173 -3.06 -6.44 -0.02
N TRP A 174 -3.77 -7.32 -0.74
CA TRP A 174 -3.46 -8.75 -0.75
C TRP A 174 -2.41 -9.16 -1.79
N ILE A 175 -2.04 -8.24 -2.71
CA ILE A 175 -1.09 -8.48 -3.81
C ILE A 175 0.24 -9.02 -3.28
N TYR A 176 0.77 -8.47 -2.17
CA TYR A 176 2.04 -8.87 -1.60
C TYR A 176 2.14 -10.38 -1.26
N LYS A 177 1.01 -11.06 -1.10
CA LYS A 177 0.98 -12.50 -0.78
C LYS A 177 1.26 -13.41 -1.97
N TRP A 178 0.82 -13.02 -3.16
CA TRP A 178 0.81 -13.91 -4.32
C TRP A 178 1.55 -13.37 -5.54
N PHE A 179 1.71 -12.08 -5.66
CA PHE A 179 2.43 -11.48 -6.80
C PHE A 179 3.92 -11.85 -6.75
N ARG A 180 4.46 -12.15 -7.93
CA ARG A 180 5.89 -12.42 -8.13
C ARG A 180 6.42 -11.46 -9.18
N PRO A 181 7.43 -10.62 -8.87
CA PRO A 181 7.99 -9.65 -9.83
C PRO A 181 8.52 -10.31 -11.11
N GLU A 182 9.06 -11.53 -10.99
CA GLU A 182 9.61 -12.31 -12.11
C GLU A 182 8.53 -13.20 -12.76
N GLY A 183 7.27 -13.05 -12.38
CA GLY A 183 6.14 -13.83 -12.89
C GLY A 183 5.69 -13.41 -14.27
N ALA A 184 4.72 -14.14 -14.83
CA ALA A 184 4.21 -13.89 -16.18
C ALA A 184 3.35 -12.62 -16.33
N ILE A 185 2.93 -12.00 -15.21
CA ILE A 185 2.04 -10.83 -15.22
C ILE A 185 2.85 -9.58 -14.83
N PRO A 186 3.11 -8.65 -15.77
CA PRO A 186 3.70 -7.36 -15.45
C PRO A 186 2.82 -6.54 -14.49
N ALA A 187 3.43 -5.69 -13.65
CA ALA A 187 2.73 -4.90 -12.65
C ALA A 187 1.66 -3.98 -13.26
N GLU A 188 1.96 -3.37 -14.39
CA GLU A 188 1.05 -2.47 -15.13
C GLU A 188 -0.17 -3.22 -15.66
N ARG A 189 0.04 -4.43 -16.18
CA ARG A 189 -1.05 -5.29 -16.63
C ARG A 189 -1.92 -5.74 -15.46
N LEU A 190 -1.29 -6.11 -14.32
CA LEU A 190 -2.02 -6.43 -13.10
C LEU A 190 -2.90 -5.25 -12.66
N ALA A 191 -2.37 -4.03 -12.67
CA ALA A 191 -3.11 -2.84 -12.28
C ALA A 191 -4.33 -2.63 -13.18
N SER A 192 -4.17 -2.74 -14.51
CA SER A 192 -5.27 -2.61 -15.48
C SER A 192 -6.34 -3.69 -15.27
N GLU A 193 -5.94 -4.95 -15.15
CA GLU A 193 -6.90 -6.05 -14.95
C GLU A 193 -7.67 -5.91 -13.62
N MET A 194 -7.01 -5.46 -12.56
CA MET A 194 -7.68 -5.20 -11.28
C MET A 194 -8.65 -4.01 -11.35
N GLN A 195 -8.30 -2.94 -12.08
CA GLN A 195 -9.21 -1.84 -12.35
C GLN A 195 -10.47 -2.34 -13.09
N ASP A 196 -10.29 -3.10 -14.17
CA ASP A 196 -11.40 -3.62 -14.97
C ASP A 196 -12.31 -4.50 -14.10
N LEU A 197 -11.76 -5.43 -13.33
CA LEU A 197 -12.53 -6.30 -12.45
C LEU A 197 -13.32 -5.53 -11.39
N PHE A 198 -12.71 -4.52 -10.76
CA PHE A 198 -13.35 -3.75 -9.70
C PHE A 198 -14.41 -2.79 -10.27
N PHE A 199 -14.05 -1.99 -11.27
CA PHE A 199 -14.92 -0.92 -11.74
C PHE A 199 -16.01 -1.41 -12.70
N ALA A 200 -15.81 -2.51 -13.48
CA ALA A 200 -16.87 -3.09 -14.30
C ALA A 200 -18.11 -3.50 -13.49
N GLY A 201 -17.94 -3.86 -12.22
CA GLY A 201 -19.04 -4.14 -11.29
C GLY A 201 -19.71 -2.90 -10.70
N LEU A 202 -19.07 -1.73 -10.79
CA LEU A 202 -19.52 -0.47 -10.17
C LEU A 202 -20.05 0.54 -11.19
N GLU A 203 -19.51 0.58 -12.40
CA GLU A 203 -19.90 1.55 -13.44
C GLU A 203 -21.39 1.41 -13.81
N THR A 204 -22.02 2.54 -14.07
CA THR A 204 -23.38 2.56 -14.56
C THR A 204 -23.40 2.05 -15.99
N ARG A 205 -23.99 0.89 -16.23
CA ARG A 205 -24.23 0.44 -17.61
C ARG A 205 -25.17 1.44 -18.28
N ALA A 206 -24.76 2.06 -19.38
CA ALA A 206 -25.67 2.83 -20.23
C ALA A 206 -26.89 1.93 -20.51
N ARG A 207 -28.07 2.38 -20.13
CA ARG A 207 -29.31 1.67 -20.45
C ARG A 207 -29.38 1.57 -21.98
N GLY A 208 -28.95 0.44 -22.51
CA GLY A 208 -29.16 0.10 -23.93
C GLY A 208 -30.66 0.27 -24.22
N GLY A 209 -30.97 1.22 -25.08
CA GLY A 209 -32.34 1.49 -25.52
C GLY A 209 -32.93 0.26 -26.17
N GLY A 210 -33.57 -0.58 -25.36
CA GLY A 210 -34.43 -1.65 -25.87
C GLY A 210 -35.65 -1.04 -26.56
N LYS A 211 -35.58 -0.79 -27.87
CA LYS A 211 -36.76 -0.63 -28.71
C LYS A 211 -37.59 -1.90 -28.58
N ARG A 212 -38.57 -1.90 -27.70
CA ARG A 212 -39.66 -2.83 -27.74
C ARG A 212 -40.48 -2.47 -29.00
N GLY A 213 -40.17 -3.16 -30.11
CA GLY A 213 -40.98 -3.16 -31.31
C GLY A 213 -42.36 -3.71 -30.97
N GLY A 214 -43.33 -2.82 -30.82
CA GLY A 214 -44.74 -3.19 -30.73
C GLY A 214 -45.16 -3.80 -32.08
N LYS A 215 -45.32 -5.12 -32.15
CA LYS A 215 -46.06 -5.76 -33.19
C LYS A 215 -47.58 -5.57 -32.87
N GLY A 216 -48.15 -4.55 -33.52
CA GLY A 216 -49.61 -4.46 -33.63
C GLY A 216 -50.13 -5.68 -34.39
N LYS A 217 -50.97 -6.48 -33.77
CA LYS A 217 -51.87 -7.39 -34.48
C LYS A 217 -53.06 -6.57 -34.91
N LYS A 218 -53.24 -6.42 -36.25
CA LYS A 218 -54.52 -6.11 -36.86
C LYS A 218 -55.24 -7.42 -37.18
N ALA A 219 -56.54 -7.40 -36.85
CA ALA A 219 -57.67 -8.21 -37.31
C ALA A 219 -57.51 -9.71 -37.31
#